data_290af1206b41f78b773338966929898a
#
_entry.id   290af1206b41f78b773338966929898a
#
_cell.length_a   1.000
_cell.length_b   1.000
_cell.length_c   1.000
_cell.angle_alpha   90.00
_cell.angle_beta   90.00
_cell.angle_gamma   90.00
#
_symmetry.space_group_name_H-M   'P 1'
#
loop_
_entity.id
_entity.type
_entity.pdbx_description
1 polymer ?
#
loop_
_entity_poly.entity_id
_entity_poly.type
_entity_poly.pdbx_seq_one_letter_code
_entity_poly.pdbx_strand_id
1 'polypeptide(L)'
;MKKVLSPLLSALLLAGCAAGTDVPTVQPTAAPETPDTAQSSETAETAGAAAAPQGLIPTDAPVLDYDNIRLIAYAREFQTYPDTDYYTMCMDGKWGLMRSDGTEVLPCRAPYPLFECGWNAHHWHGYTDGMTWEEIEPLQEQLNAQLKETGDGVLCDAHDGGGYRMFVYLQDASVYVYAGSIGPGEFAAPTDEALCLYSGRADGIVPTVSGTTTHESDDWYNFVSDEVYVYRDRNGTAANGCTYSAADFFFDAPLAPAQRDGRWVYLDTTGREATGLCYDAVYDFDIYSNTPLTAARAAPLLNGYAVVCRDGQFGLLDGSGAEFVPCTYDGLVWDGGTAWVKQNDVWHEYTIPGVAKPDPLDTLSGDIVAPDTRPTRTDTVYFRADADSSNRLNLRTGPGTEYDIIDRISSSTLRVYGYTSATPGWALVRYDPLYGMPHFGWVNTSYLLPAE
;
A
#
# COMPACT_ATOMS: atom_id res chain seq x y z
N MET A 1 20.20 -11.58 -47.51
CA MET A 1 21.05 -12.77 -47.84
C MET A 1 21.22 -13.58 -46.56
N LYS A 2 20.71 -14.82 -46.65
CA LYS A 2 21.12 -16.06 -45.89
C LYS A 2 21.60 -15.88 -44.41
N LYS A 3 20.74 -16.23 -43.47
CA LYS A 3 20.63 -17.48 -42.68
C LYS A 3 21.96 -18.08 -42.23
N VAL A 4 22.16 -18.20 -40.90
CA VAL A 4 22.62 -19.41 -40.25
C VAL A 4 22.02 -19.52 -38.86
N LEU A 5 21.20 -20.56 -38.66
CA LEU A 5 20.77 -21.10 -37.36
C LEU A 5 21.92 -21.97 -36.82
N SER A 6 22.09 -21.99 -35.52
CA SER A 6 22.56 -23.20 -34.84
C SER A 6 22.10 -23.25 -33.39
N PRO A 7 21.50 -24.37 -32.95
CA PRO A 7 21.06 -24.56 -31.57
C PRO A 7 22.15 -25.27 -30.78
N LEU A 8 22.39 -24.88 -29.54
CA LEU A 8 23.17 -25.66 -28.59
C LEU A 8 22.29 -26.08 -27.41
N LEU A 9 21.92 -27.32 -27.47
CA LEU A 9 21.36 -28.13 -26.41
C LEU A 9 22.42 -28.33 -25.32
N SER A 10 22.13 -27.99 -24.08
CA SER A 10 22.91 -28.46 -22.93
C SER A 10 22.01 -29.21 -21.98
N ALA A 11 22.17 -30.54 -22.05
CA ALA A 11 21.60 -31.47 -21.10
C ALA A 11 22.40 -31.43 -19.79
N LEU A 12 21.74 -31.28 -18.67
CA LEU A 12 22.34 -31.49 -17.35
C LEU A 12 21.87 -32.82 -16.78
N LEU A 13 22.88 -33.63 -16.48
CA LEU A 13 22.77 -34.97 -15.93
C LEU A 13 22.20 -34.97 -14.50
N LEU A 14 21.20 -35.80 -14.31
CA LEU A 14 20.79 -36.31 -12.99
C LEU A 14 21.72 -37.46 -12.60
N ALA A 15 22.44 -37.32 -11.52
CA ALA A 15 23.13 -38.42 -10.86
C ALA A 15 22.30 -38.88 -9.67
N GLY A 16 21.73 -40.06 -9.80
CA GLY A 16 21.08 -40.75 -8.71
C GLY A 16 22.09 -41.41 -7.78
N CYS A 17 21.78 -41.47 -6.49
CA CYS A 17 22.29 -42.45 -5.57
C CYS A 17 21.14 -43.11 -4.85
N ALA A 18 20.91 -44.36 -5.18
CA ALA A 18 20.07 -45.27 -4.42
C ALA A 18 20.92 -45.91 -3.32
N ALA A 19 20.41 -45.95 -2.12
CA ALA A 19 20.79 -46.97 -1.12
C ALA A 19 19.55 -47.25 -0.27
N GLY A 20 19.06 -48.46 -0.41
CA GLY A 20 17.96 -48.99 0.39
C GLY A 20 18.43 -49.44 1.75
N THR A 21 17.49 -49.60 2.65
CA THR A 21 17.39 -50.75 3.58
C THR A 21 16.08 -50.72 4.36
N ASP A 22 15.35 -51.78 4.23
CA ASP A 22 14.57 -52.56 5.19
C ASP A 22 13.53 -51.88 6.12
N VAL A 23 12.31 -52.20 5.79
CA VAL A 23 11.10 -52.12 6.65
C VAL A 23 10.99 -53.41 7.46
N PRO A 24 10.67 -53.41 8.73
CA PRO A 24 9.99 -54.54 9.37
C PRO A 24 8.52 -54.20 9.59
N THR A 25 7.70 -55.02 9.00
CA THR A 25 6.28 -55.19 9.21
C THR A 25 6.00 -55.72 10.61
N VAL A 26 5.10 -55.10 11.36
CA VAL A 26 4.47 -55.73 12.54
C VAL A 26 2.96 -55.62 12.39
N GLN A 27 2.31 -56.76 12.46
CA GLN A 27 0.88 -57.01 12.39
C GLN A 27 0.15 -56.63 13.67
N PRO A 28 -1.19 -56.42 13.60
CA PRO A 28 -1.98 -55.88 14.69
C PRO A 28 -2.44 -56.95 15.67
N THR A 29 -2.48 -56.63 16.93
CA THR A 29 -3.13 -57.48 17.97
C THR A 29 -4.31 -56.69 18.59
N ALA A 30 -5.36 -57.47 18.80
CA ALA A 30 -6.71 -57.15 19.19
C ALA A 30 -6.90 -56.28 20.45
N ALA A 31 -8.05 -55.60 20.45
CA ALA A 31 -8.66 -54.93 21.61
C ALA A 31 -8.99 -55.91 22.77
N PRO A 32 -9.10 -55.43 24.00
CA PRO A 32 -10.38 -55.49 24.63
C PRO A 32 -10.82 -54.24 25.48
N GLU A 33 -12.12 -54.02 25.39
CA GLU A 33 -13.06 -53.67 26.46
C GLU A 33 -12.90 -52.37 27.27
N THR A 34 -13.91 -51.51 27.12
CA THR A 34 -14.33 -50.42 28.01
C THR A 34 -14.61 -50.92 29.42
N PRO A 35 -14.39 -50.11 30.45
CA PRO A 35 -15.52 -49.60 31.21
C PRO A 35 -15.44 -48.12 31.67
N ASP A 36 -16.66 -47.57 31.75
CA ASP A 36 -17.17 -46.58 32.70
C ASP A 36 -16.65 -45.14 32.73
N THR A 37 -17.58 -44.32 32.30
CA THR A 37 -18.04 -43.02 32.86
C THR A 37 -17.30 -42.46 34.06
N ALA A 38 -16.50 -41.43 33.82
CA ALA A 38 -16.29 -40.35 34.77
C ALA A 38 -16.35 -39.02 34.02
N GLN A 39 -17.41 -38.28 34.32
CA GLN A 39 -17.51 -36.86 33.97
C GLN A 39 -16.35 -36.12 34.66
N SER A 40 -15.30 -35.78 33.93
CA SER A 40 -14.42 -34.70 34.30
C SER A 40 -14.84 -33.48 33.51
N SER A 41 -15.34 -32.50 34.22
CA SER A 41 -15.45 -31.13 33.73
C SER A 41 -14.04 -30.65 33.38
N GLU A 42 -13.68 -30.77 32.10
CA GLU A 42 -12.56 -29.99 31.58
C GLU A 42 -12.97 -28.52 31.57
N THR A 43 -12.48 -27.81 32.57
CA THR A 43 -12.26 -26.39 32.47
C THR A 43 -11.39 -26.16 31.26
N ALA A 44 -11.97 -25.53 30.23
CA ALA A 44 -11.21 -25.00 29.12
C ALA A 44 -10.10 -24.11 29.73
N GLU A 45 -8.88 -24.60 29.70
CA GLU A 45 -7.69 -23.75 29.88
C GLU A 45 -7.78 -22.68 28.81
N THR A 46 -8.10 -21.46 29.20
CA THR A 46 -7.89 -20.27 28.41
C THR A 46 -6.41 -20.31 28.02
N ALA A 47 -6.14 -20.55 26.75
CA ALA A 47 -4.82 -20.39 26.17
C ALA A 47 -4.33 -19.00 26.65
N GLY A 48 -3.23 -18.97 27.40
CA GLY A 48 -2.75 -17.75 28.02
C GLY A 48 -2.58 -16.69 26.94
N ALA A 49 -3.28 -15.56 27.10
CA ALA A 49 -3.18 -14.44 26.19
C ALA A 49 -1.68 -14.08 26.07
N ALA A 50 -1.18 -14.05 24.85
CA ALA A 50 0.18 -13.62 24.60
C ALA A 50 0.37 -12.20 25.18
N ALA A 51 1.52 -11.93 25.78
CA ALA A 51 1.79 -10.59 26.29
C ALA A 51 1.74 -9.58 25.15
N ALA A 52 1.08 -8.45 25.38
CA ALA A 52 1.05 -7.37 24.40
C ALA A 52 2.48 -6.93 24.01
N PRO A 53 2.73 -6.58 22.73
CA PRO A 53 4.01 -6.02 22.32
C PRO A 53 4.36 -4.77 23.15
N GLN A 54 5.63 -4.53 23.38
CA GLN A 54 6.08 -3.37 24.15
C GLN A 54 5.53 -2.07 23.54
N GLY A 55 4.94 -1.22 24.37
CA GLY A 55 4.42 0.07 23.96
C GLY A 55 3.04 0.05 23.27
N LEU A 56 2.49 -1.14 22.98
CA LEU A 56 1.18 -1.31 22.38
C LEU A 56 0.13 -1.67 23.44
N ILE A 57 -1.10 -1.20 23.23
CA ILE A 57 -2.27 -1.52 24.06
C ILE A 57 -3.26 -2.32 23.19
N PRO A 58 -3.71 -3.52 23.64
CA PRO A 58 -4.70 -4.28 22.88
C PRO A 58 -6.03 -3.53 22.84
N THR A 59 -6.76 -3.70 21.75
CA THR A 59 -8.14 -3.23 21.59
C THR A 59 -9.14 -4.36 21.91
N ASP A 60 -10.43 -4.03 21.83
CA ASP A 60 -11.53 -5.01 21.94
C ASP A 60 -11.90 -5.60 20.56
N ALA A 61 -11.10 -5.35 19.52
CA ALA A 61 -11.34 -5.90 18.18
C ALA A 61 -11.27 -7.44 18.19
N PRO A 62 -12.07 -8.11 17.36
CA PRO A 62 -12.02 -9.55 17.24
C PRO A 62 -10.64 -10.01 16.74
N VAL A 63 -10.19 -11.15 17.24
CA VAL A 63 -9.00 -11.80 16.75
C VAL A 63 -9.25 -12.31 15.33
N LEU A 64 -8.29 -12.08 14.41
CA LEU A 64 -8.38 -12.53 13.04
C LEU A 64 -7.50 -13.78 12.84
N ASP A 65 -8.08 -14.79 12.19
CA ASP A 65 -7.43 -16.08 11.91
C ASP A 65 -7.09 -16.15 10.41
N TYR A 66 -6.20 -15.25 9.95
CA TYR A 66 -5.66 -15.27 8.60
C TYR A 66 -4.22 -15.75 8.59
N ASP A 67 -3.85 -16.54 7.58
CA ASP A 67 -2.47 -16.98 7.38
C ASP A 67 -1.52 -15.79 7.25
N ASN A 68 -1.97 -14.75 6.56
CA ASN A 68 -1.20 -13.52 6.37
C ASN A 68 -2.11 -12.31 6.17
N ILE A 69 -1.64 -11.14 6.60
CA ILE A 69 -2.18 -9.82 6.29
C ILE A 69 -1.02 -8.98 5.77
N ARG A 70 -1.23 -8.32 4.64
CA ARG A 70 -0.24 -7.43 4.04
C ARG A 70 -0.81 -6.06 3.79
N LEU A 71 0.03 -5.06 3.95
CA LEU A 71 -0.26 -3.71 3.52
C LEU A 71 -0.36 -3.65 2.00
N ILE A 72 -1.26 -2.83 1.52
CA ILE A 72 -1.30 -2.40 0.13
C ILE A 72 -0.53 -1.09 0.07
N ALA A 73 0.35 -0.93 -0.88
CA ALA A 73 1.11 0.29 -1.06
C ALA A 73 1.29 0.62 -2.53
N TYR A 74 1.43 1.90 -2.80
CA TYR A 74 1.74 2.44 -4.11
C TYR A 74 3.17 2.95 -4.08
N ALA A 75 3.94 2.70 -5.12
CA ALA A 75 5.28 3.24 -5.24
C ALA A 75 5.43 4.06 -6.52
N ARG A 76 6.09 5.18 -6.37
CA ARG A 76 6.63 6.00 -7.46
C ARG A 76 8.12 6.19 -7.20
N GLU A 77 8.83 6.82 -8.13
CA GLU A 77 10.29 6.92 -8.07
C GLU A 77 10.85 7.28 -6.69
N PHE A 78 10.21 8.25 -6.01
CA PHE A 78 10.70 8.77 -4.73
C PHE A 78 9.65 8.69 -3.60
N GLN A 79 8.65 7.85 -3.75
CA GLN A 79 7.57 7.83 -2.77
C GLN A 79 6.88 6.48 -2.71
N THR A 80 6.66 6.03 -1.50
CA THR A 80 5.84 4.88 -1.17
C THR A 80 4.63 5.34 -0.38
N TYR A 81 3.43 4.97 -0.83
CA TYR A 81 2.17 5.32 -0.19
C TYR A 81 1.50 4.06 0.31
N PRO A 82 1.46 3.83 1.63
CA PRO A 82 0.63 2.77 2.18
C PRO A 82 -0.86 3.14 2.06
N ASP A 83 -1.67 2.17 1.69
CA ASP A 83 -3.11 2.28 1.88
C ASP A 83 -3.43 2.15 3.37
N THR A 84 -4.21 3.08 3.89
CA THR A 84 -4.58 3.09 5.31
C THR A 84 -5.99 2.57 5.56
N ASP A 85 -6.76 2.34 4.53
CA ASP A 85 -8.16 1.93 4.62
C ASP A 85 -8.35 0.44 4.31
N TYR A 86 -7.44 -0.15 3.50
CA TYR A 86 -7.56 -1.54 3.06
C TYR A 86 -6.24 -2.31 3.19
N TYR A 87 -6.37 -3.60 3.51
CA TYR A 87 -5.29 -4.58 3.55
C TYR A 87 -5.66 -5.77 2.67
N THR A 88 -4.67 -6.45 2.12
CA THR A 88 -4.88 -7.76 1.53
C THR A 88 -4.63 -8.83 2.58
N MET A 89 -5.54 -9.82 2.67
CA MET A 89 -5.43 -10.92 3.63
C MET A 89 -5.41 -12.26 2.91
N CYS A 90 -4.81 -13.27 3.54
CA CYS A 90 -4.64 -14.62 3.00
C CYS A 90 -5.26 -15.66 3.94
N MET A 91 -5.99 -16.60 3.37
CA MET A 91 -6.50 -17.79 4.02
C MET A 91 -6.32 -19.00 3.08
N ASP A 92 -5.74 -20.09 3.57
CA ASP A 92 -5.48 -21.30 2.78
C ASP A 92 -4.75 -21.03 1.45
N GLY A 93 -3.78 -20.11 1.47
CA GLY A 93 -3.01 -19.70 0.30
C GLY A 93 -3.81 -18.92 -0.75
N LYS A 94 -5.00 -18.43 -0.42
CA LYS A 94 -5.82 -17.55 -1.25
C LYS A 94 -5.91 -16.17 -0.62
N TRP A 95 -5.89 -15.15 -1.47
CA TRP A 95 -5.86 -13.75 -1.07
C TRP A 95 -7.21 -13.08 -1.31
N GLY A 96 -7.55 -12.18 -0.41
CA GLY A 96 -8.73 -11.34 -0.43
C GLY A 96 -8.42 -9.91 -0.03
N LEU A 97 -9.46 -9.12 0.20
CA LEU A 97 -9.37 -7.73 0.62
C LEU A 97 -10.18 -7.53 1.89
N MET A 98 -9.62 -6.84 2.87
CA MET A 98 -10.31 -6.41 4.07
C MET A 98 -10.06 -4.93 4.36
N ARG A 99 -10.93 -4.32 5.15
CA ARG A 99 -10.71 -2.99 5.71
C ARG A 99 -9.65 -3.05 6.81
N SER A 100 -9.09 -1.90 7.13
CA SER A 100 -8.15 -1.76 8.25
C SER A 100 -8.76 -2.15 9.61
N ASP A 101 -10.10 -2.12 9.76
CA ASP A 101 -10.83 -2.58 10.94
C ASP A 101 -11.04 -4.11 11.00
N GLY A 102 -10.48 -4.86 10.07
CA GLY A 102 -10.60 -6.32 10.01
C GLY A 102 -11.84 -6.84 9.29
N THR A 103 -12.71 -5.97 8.77
CA THR A 103 -13.92 -6.39 8.04
C THR A 103 -13.55 -6.89 6.64
N GLU A 104 -13.95 -8.12 6.30
CA GLU A 104 -13.77 -8.65 4.94
C GLU A 104 -14.57 -7.83 3.93
N VAL A 105 -13.92 -7.44 2.83
CA VAL A 105 -14.49 -6.69 1.70
C VAL A 105 -14.65 -7.60 0.50
N LEU A 106 -13.61 -8.31 0.13
CA LEU A 106 -13.61 -9.33 -0.92
C LEU A 106 -13.03 -10.63 -0.37
N PRO A 107 -13.68 -11.77 -0.58
CA PRO A 107 -13.26 -13.04 -0.01
C PRO A 107 -11.91 -13.52 -0.53
N CYS A 108 -11.21 -14.35 0.25
CA CYS A 108 -9.95 -14.97 -0.12
C CYS A 108 -10.14 -15.94 -1.28
N ARG A 109 -9.80 -15.53 -2.50
CA ARG A 109 -10.00 -16.29 -3.72
C ARG A 109 -8.81 -16.24 -4.67
N ALA A 110 -8.12 -15.10 -4.75
CA ALA A 110 -6.99 -14.90 -5.65
C ALA A 110 -5.76 -15.71 -5.22
N PRO A 111 -4.98 -16.29 -6.14
CA PRO A 111 -3.74 -17.00 -5.81
C PRO A 111 -2.61 -16.09 -5.35
N TYR A 112 -2.74 -14.80 -5.57
CA TYR A 112 -1.73 -13.77 -5.26
C TYR A 112 -2.36 -12.63 -4.46
N PRO A 113 -1.58 -11.91 -3.63
CA PRO A 113 -2.05 -10.68 -2.98
C PRO A 113 -2.43 -9.62 -4.01
N LEU A 114 -3.22 -8.64 -3.57
CA LEU A 114 -3.52 -7.47 -4.39
C LEU A 114 -2.25 -6.63 -4.56
N PHE A 115 -1.91 -6.34 -5.80
CA PHE A 115 -0.74 -5.53 -6.15
C PHE A 115 -1.14 -4.28 -6.93
N GLU A 116 -0.34 -3.23 -6.82
CA GLU A 116 -0.45 -2.10 -7.74
C GLU A 116 -0.05 -2.54 -9.17
N CYS A 117 -0.81 -2.15 -10.16
CA CYS A 117 -0.41 -2.24 -11.55
C CYS A 117 -0.43 -0.84 -12.17
N GLY A 118 0.68 -0.19 -12.20
CA GLY A 118 1.08 1.02 -12.93
C GLY A 118 0.09 2.13 -13.35
N TRP A 119 -1.23 1.91 -13.30
CA TRP A 119 -2.28 2.80 -13.80
C TRP A 119 -3.43 2.98 -12.82
N ASN A 120 -3.18 3.00 -11.53
CA ASN A 120 -4.18 3.12 -10.46
C ASN A 120 -5.14 1.93 -10.36
N ALA A 121 -4.82 0.83 -10.99
CA ALA A 121 -5.58 -0.40 -10.91
C ALA A 121 -4.77 -1.47 -10.21
N HIS A 122 -5.41 -2.17 -9.29
CA HIS A 122 -4.85 -3.35 -8.68
C HIS A 122 -5.28 -4.55 -9.50
N HIS A 123 -4.33 -5.23 -10.09
CA HIS A 123 -4.60 -6.47 -10.77
C HIS A 123 -4.70 -7.61 -9.77
N TRP A 124 -5.83 -8.26 -9.72
CA TRP A 124 -5.91 -9.57 -9.11
C TRP A 124 -5.76 -10.65 -10.16
N HIS A 125 -4.52 -10.96 -10.47
CA HIS A 125 -4.24 -12.12 -11.29
C HIS A 125 -4.80 -13.38 -10.65
N GLY A 126 -5.50 -14.19 -11.44
CA GLY A 126 -6.02 -15.47 -11.01
C GLY A 126 -7.26 -15.41 -10.12
N TYR A 127 -7.81 -14.23 -9.80
CA TYR A 127 -9.06 -14.15 -9.04
C TYR A 127 -10.22 -14.86 -9.76
N THR A 128 -10.19 -14.85 -11.09
CA THR A 128 -11.17 -15.48 -11.97
C THR A 128 -10.62 -16.70 -12.72
N ASP A 129 -9.49 -17.27 -12.29
CA ASP A 129 -8.90 -18.44 -12.92
C ASP A 129 -9.87 -19.63 -12.97
N GLY A 130 -9.98 -20.22 -14.16
CA GLY A 130 -10.88 -21.33 -14.41
C GLY A 130 -12.36 -20.96 -14.57
N MET A 131 -12.70 -19.67 -14.54
CA MET A 131 -14.06 -19.18 -14.80
C MET A 131 -14.26 -18.85 -16.29
N THR A 132 -15.47 -19.04 -16.77
CA THR A 132 -15.93 -18.55 -18.07
C THR A 132 -16.41 -17.10 -17.97
N TRP A 133 -16.53 -16.43 -19.10
CA TRP A 133 -17.06 -15.05 -19.13
C TRP A 133 -18.48 -14.97 -18.55
N GLU A 134 -19.31 -15.95 -18.85
CA GLU A 134 -20.69 -16.05 -18.36
C GLU A 134 -20.77 -16.21 -16.81
N GLU A 135 -19.67 -16.64 -16.18
CA GLU A 135 -19.54 -16.72 -14.72
C GLU A 135 -18.92 -15.46 -14.12
N ILE A 136 -18.03 -14.79 -14.86
CA ILE A 136 -17.30 -13.60 -14.39
C ILE A 136 -18.21 -12.37 -14.38
N GLU A 137 -19.00 -12.14 -15.44
CA GLU A 137 -19.87 -10.97 -15.55
C GLU A 137 -20.88 -10.88 -14.39
N PRO A 138 -21.66 -11.92 -14.04
CA PRO A 138 -22.56 -11.85 -12.89
C PRO A 138 -21.80 -11.78 -11.55
N LEU A 139 -20.60 -12.33 -11.44
CA LEU A 139 -19.77 -12.18 -10.24
C LEU A 139 -19.36 -10.72 -10.03
N GLN A 140 -18.89 -10.06 -11.08
CA GLN A 140 -18.57 -8.63 -11.06
C GLN A 140 -19.77 -7.78 -10.61
N GLU A 141 -20.94 -8.01 -11.20
CA GLU A 141 -22.17 -7.31 -10.84
C GLU A 141 -22.54 -7.52 -9.36
N GLN A 142 -22.45 -8.77 -8.90
CA GLN A 142 -22.72 -9.12 -7.50
C GLN A 142 -21.76 -8.42 -6.54
N LEU A 143 -20.45 -8.46 -6.82
CA LEU A 143 -19.42 -7.83 -5.98
C LEU A 143 -19.59 -6.32 -5.96
N ASN A 144 -19.81 -5.68 -7.10
CA ASN A 144 -20.02 -4.25 -7.16
C ASN A 144 -21.30 -3.79 -6.45
N ALA A 145 -22.38 -4.59 -6.53
CA ALA A 145 -23.59 -4.31 -5.77
C ALA A 145 -23.36 -4.37 -4.26
N GLN A 146 -22.61 -5.38 -3.79
CA GLN A 146 -22.22 -5.51 -2.37
C GLN A 146 -21.32 -4.36 -1.94
N LEU A 147 -20.28 -4.03 -2.70
CA LEU A 147 -19.35 -2.95 -2.41
C LEU A 147 -20.04 -1.59 -2.33
N LYS A 148 -21.03 -1.36 -3.20
CA LYS A 148 -21.87 -0.16 -3.16
C LYS A 148 -22.76 -0.12 -1.93
N GLU A 149 -23.35 -1.25 -1.54
CA GLU A 149 -24.22 -1.34 -0.36
C GLU A 149 -23.42 -1.10 0.93
N THR A 150 -22.21 -1.62 1.02
CA THR A 150 -21.32 -1.43 2.18
C THR A 150 -20.59 -0.10 2.17
N GLY A 151 -20.65 0.63 1.05
CA GLY A 151 -19.94 1.90 0.87
C GLY A 151 -18.43 1.74 0.80
N ASP A 152 -17.94 0.61 0.32
CA ASP A 152 -16.52 0.42 0.08
C ASP A 152 -16.09 1.14 -1.20
N GLY A 153 -15.01 1.89 -1.11
CA GLY A 153 -14.40 2.57 -2.24
C GLY A 153 -13.63 1.63 -3.16
N VAL A 154 -14.26 0.54 -3.54
CA VAL A 154 -13.68 -0.53 -4.37
C VAL A 154 -14.60 -0.80 -5.54
N LEU A 155 -14.03 -0.97 -6.70
CA LEU A 155 -14.74 -1.34 -7.93
C LEU A 155 -14.06 -2.56 -8.56
N CYS A 156 -14.88 -3.55 -8.93
CA CYS A 156 -14.42 -4.68 -9.74
C CYS A 156 -14.80 -4.44 -11.20
N ASP A 157 -13.83 -4.54 -12.10
CA ASP A 157 -14.05 -4.41 -13.53
C ASP A 157 -13.43 -5.62 -14.26
N ALA A 158 -14.20 -6.25 -15.11
CA ALA A 158 -13.78 -7.43 -15.84
C ALA A 158 -13.61 -7.12 -17.33
N HIS A 159 -12.48 -7.51 -17.89
CA HIS A 159 -12.16 -7.31 -19.30
C HIS A 159 -11.94 -8.61 -20.04
N ASP A 160 -12.49 -8.66 -21.26
CA ASP A 160 -12.24 -9.70 -22.26
C ASP A 160 -11.11 -9.22 -23.21
N GLY A 161 -9.86 -9.35 -22.75
CA GLY A 161 -8.71 -8.89 -23.52
C GLY A 161 -7.50 -9.81 -23.42
N GLY A 162 -7.57 -11.00 -24.03
CA GLY A 162 -6.46 -11.95 -24.05
C GLY A 162 -6.34 -12.86 -22.82
N GLY A 163 -7.45 -13.06 -22.13
CA GLY A 163 -7.66 -13.84 -20.92
C GLY A 163 -8.58 -13.07 -19.99
N TYR A 164 -9.60 -13.71 -19.51
CA TYR A 164 -10.57 -13.11 -18.58
C TYR A 164 -9.87 -12.68 -17.30
N ARG A 165 -9.85 -11.38 -17.03
CA ARG A 165 -9.20 -10.81 -15.84
C ARG A 165 -10.17 -9.89 -15.14
N MET A 166 -10.25 -10.01 -13.83
CA MET A 166 -10.92 -9.03 -13.01
C MET A 166 -9.90 -8.05 -12.44
N PHE A 167 -10.18 -6.77 -12.63
CA PHE A 167 -9.43 -5.66 -12.06
C PHE A 167 -10.15 -5.19 -10.81
N VAL A 168 -9.39 -4.93 -9.76
CA VAL A 168 -9.91 -4.32 -8.54
C VAL A 168 -9.30 -2.93 -8.43
N TYR A 169 -10.17 -1.93 -8.35
CA TYR A 169 -9.78 -0.54 -8.22
C TYR A 169 -10.12 -0.05 -6.82
N LEU A 170 -9.14 0.42 -6.07
CA LEU A 170 -9.37 1.19 -4.85
C LEU A 170 -9.55 2.65 -5.26
N GLN A 171 -10.77 3.16 -5.16
CA GLN A 171 -11.14 4.47 -5.71
C GLN A 171 -10.49 5.66 -5.00
N ASP A 172 -9.98 5.46 -3.77
CA ASP A 172 -9.29 6.48 -2.99
C ASP A 172 -7.76 6.42 -3.10
N ALA A 173 -7.27 5.42 -3.80
CA ALA A 173 -5.84 5.17 -3.96
C ALA A 173 -5.15 6.14 -4.93
N SER A 174 -5.87 7.06 -5.53
CA SER A 174 -5.34 8.05 -6.47
C SER A 174 -4.60 9.21 -5.82
N VAL A 175 -4.00 9.00 -4.64
CA VAL A 175 -3.11 9.98 -4.02
C VAL A 175 -1.77 9.96 -4.75
N TYR A 176 -1.79 10.38 -6.01
CA TYR A 176 -0.56 10.64 -6.75
C TYR A 176 -0.06 12.04 -6.45
N VAL A 177 0.87 12.15 -5.53
CA VAL A 177 1.78 13.28 -5.64
C VAL A 177 2.73 12.94 -6.78
N TYR A 178 2.38 13.35 -7.97
CA TYR A 178 3.30 13.36 -9.08
C TYR A 178 4.37 14.40 -8.76
N ALA A 179 5.46 13.97 -8.16
CA ALA A 179 6.71 14.68 -8.26
C ALA A 179 6.98 14.71 -9.77
N GLY A 180 6.68 15.83 -10.42
CA GLY A 180 6.83 15.96 -11.87
C GLY A 180 8.15 15.35 -12.26
N SER A 181 8.22 14.61 -13.36
CA SER A 181 9.37 13.80 -13.75
C SER A 181 10.66 14.60 -13.51
N ILE A 182 11.32 14.27 -12.43
CA ILE A 182 12.63 14.79 -12.10
C ILE A 182 13.55 14.00 -13.00
N GLY A 183 13.68 14.47 -14.24
CA GLY A 183 14.49 13.80 -15.25
C GLY A 183 15.94 13.67 -14.79
N PRO A 184 16.62 12.57 -15.13
CA PRO A 184 18.03 12.39 -14.80
C PRO A 184 18.82 13.57 -15.34
N GLY A 185 19.44 14.34 -14.47
CA GLY A 185 20.28 15.50 -14.80
C GLY A 185 19.65 16.87 -14.56
N GLU A 186 18.38 17.01 -14.28
CA GLU A 186 17.74 18.31 -14.06
C GLU A 186 17.90 18.86 -12.64
N PHE A 187 18.39 18.05 -11.68
CA PHE A 187 18.49 18.44 -10.28
C PHE A 187 19.91 18.38 -9.73
N ALA A 188 20.80 19.14 -10.32
CA ALA A 188 22.04 19.46 -9.63
C ALA A 188 21.78 20.33 -8.36
N ALA A 189 20.68 21.12 -8.35
CA ALA A 189 20.24 21.93 -7.21
C ALA A 189 18.71 22.02 -7.22
N PRO A 190 18.01 21.42 -6.24
CA PRO A 190 16.56 21.52 -6.13
C PRO A 190 16.13 22.96 -5.86
N THR A 191 14.96 23.35 -6.37
CA THR A 191 14.38 24.67 -6.08
C THR A 191 13.87 24.74 -4.64
N ASP A 192 13.74 25.95 -4.08
CA ASP A 192 13.16 26.15 -2.74
C ASP A 192 11.74 25.58 -2.64
N GLU A 193 10.98 25.66 -3.73
CA GLU A 193 9.63 25.08 -3.81
C GLU A 193 9.67 23.55 -3.74
N ALA A 194 10.56 22.90 -4.48
CA ALA A 194 10.74 21.44 -4.42
C ALA A 194 11.20 20.99 -3.03
N LEU A 195 12.10 21.72 -2.39
CA LEU A 195 12.53 21.41 -1.03
C LEU A 195 11.38 21.53 -0.03
N CYS A 196 10.61 22.63 -0.06
CA CYS A 196 9.44 22.77 0.80
C CYS A 196 8.43 21.66 0.57
N LEU A 197 8.20 21.28 -0.69
CA LEU A 197 7.23 20.29 -1.07
C LEU A 197 7.63 18.86 -0.61
N TYR A 198 8.86 18.46 -0.93
CA TYR A 198 9.29 17.07 -0.78
C TYR A 198 10.06 16.78 0.51
N SER A 199 10.62 17.79 1.16
CA SER A 199 11.25 17.62 2.47
C SER A 199 10.48 18.25 3.63
N GLY A 200 9.40 19.02 3.34
CA GLY A 200 8.69 19.81 4.32
C GLY A 200 9.45 21.08 4.77
N ARG A 201 10.63 21.34 4.22
CA ARG A 201 11.54 22.39 4.72
C ARG A 201 12.34 23.03 3.60
N ALA A 202 12.42 24.37 3.61
CA ALA A 202 13.25 25.12 2.64
C ALA A 202 14.77 24.86 2.77
N ASP A 203 15.22 24.37 3.93
CA ASP A 203 16.59 23.99 4.23
C ASP A 203 16.80 22.46 4.25
N GLY A 204 15.83 21.71 3.74
CA GLY A 204 15.86 20.25 3.70
C GLY A 204 16.75 19.67 2.61
N ILE A 205 16.66 18.37 2.47
CA ILE A 205 17.30 17.58 1.44
C ILE A 205 16.29 16.74 0.68
N VAL A 206 16.55 16.51 -0.59
CA VAL A 206 15.72 15.64 -1.43
C VAL A 206 16.59 14.67 -2.22
N PRO A 207 16.11 13.45 -2.50
CA PRO A 207 16.79 12.55 -3.39
C PRO A 207 16.79 13.09 -4.81
N THR A 208 17.92 12.97 -5.49
CA THR A 208 18.10 13.36 -6.87
C THR A 208 18.81 12.25 -7.62
N VAL A 209 18.48 12.05 -8.89
CA VAL A 209 19.19 11.08 -9.73
C VAL A 209 20.60 11.61 -10.00
N SER A 210 21.61 10.85 -9.63
CA SER A 210 23.02 11.21 -9.85
C SER A 210 23.67 10.46 -11.00
N GLY A 211 22.99 9.43 -11.52
CA GLY A 211 23.48 8.60 -12.62
C GLY A 211 22.56 7.41 -12.86
N THR A 212 22.81 6.71 -13.93
CA THR A 212 22.13 5.46 -14.28
C THR A 212 23.16 4.38 -14.52
N THR A 213 22.92 3.18 -14.01
CA THR A 213 23.62 1.97 -14.40
C THR A 213 22.72 1.20 -15.36
N THR A 214 23.21 0.91 -16.55
CA THR A 214 22.47 0.08 -17.52
C THR A 214 23.03 -1.33 -17.51
N HIS A 215 22.13 -2.32 -17.41
CA HIS A 215 22.50 -3.71 -17.62
C HIS A 215 21.55 -4.36 -18.64
N GLU A 216 22.03 -5.39 -19.34
CA GLU A 216 21.20 -6.16 -20.25
C GLU A 216 20.18 -6.96 -19.42
N SER A 217 18.91 -6.85 -19.80
CA SER A 217 17.83 -7.70 -19.27
C SER A 217 17.60 -8.86 -20.22
N ASP A 218 17.30 -10.02 -19.66
CA ASP A 218 16.92 -11.22 -20.43
C ASP A 218 15.52 -11.07 -21.10
N ASP A 219 14.81 -9.98 -20.85
CA ASP A 219 13.49 -9.69 -21.39
C ASP A 219 13.53 -8.87 -22.69
N TRP A 220 12.40 -8.81 -23.35
CA TRP A 220 12.17 -8.20 -24.69
C TRP A 220 12.60 -6.72 -24.81
N TYR A 221 12.77 -6.04 -23.69
CA TYR A 221 13.34 -4.68 -23.62
C TYR A 221 14.77 -4.82 -23.10
N ASN A 222 15.70 -4.82 -24.01
CA ASN A 222 17.10 -5.19 -23.78
C ASN A 222 17.91 -4.31 -22.82
N PHE A 223 17.31 -3.35 -22.15
CA PHE A 223 18.03 -2.48 -21.22
C PHE A 223 17.16 -2.12 -20.03
N VAL A 224 17.59 -2.50 -18.85
CA VAL A 224 17.10 -1.97 -17.58
C VAL A 224 18.08 -0.89 -17.14
N SER A 225 17.55 0.28 -16.83
CA SER A 225 18.33 1.39 -16.29
C SER A 225 18.04 1.48 -14.80
N ASP A 226 19.01 1.12 -13.97
CA ASP A 226 18.94 1.37 -12.54
C ASP A 226 19.40 2.79 -12.25
N GLU A 227 18.56 3.57 -11.62
CA GLU A 227 18.92 4.89 -11.20
C GLU A 227 19.72 4.85 -9.89
N VAL A 228 20.66 5.77 -9.79
CA VAL A 228 21.46 5.97 -8.59
C VAL A 228 21.09 7.29 -7.98
N TYR A 229 20.66 7.26 -6.73
CA TYR A 229 20.16 8.44 -6.01
C TYR A 229 21.17 9.00 -5.02
N VAL A 230 21.14 10.33 -4.85
CA VAL A 230 21.88 11.07 -3.84
C VAL A 230 20.97 12.12 -3.24
N TYR A 231 20.93 12.22 -1.91
CA TYR A 231 20.23 13.31 -1.24
C TYR A 231 21.05 14.60 -1.33
N ARG A 232 20.42 15.66 -1.83
CA ARG A 232 21.06 16.98 -2.05
C ARG A 232 20.27 18.09 -1.38
N ASP A 233 21.03 19.08 -0.90
CA ASP A 233 20.50 20.35 -0.39
C ASP A 233 20.18 21.34 -1.54
N ARG A 234 19.68 22.53 -1.18
CA ARG A 234 19.36 23.63 -2.11
C ARG A 234 20.52 24.09 -3.00
N ASN A 235 21.75 23.81 -2.59
CA ASN A 235 22.95 24.20 -3.35
C ASN A 235 23.43 23.04 -4.26
N GLY A 236 22.71 21.94 -4.29
CA GLY A 236 23.11 20.73 -4.98
C GLY A 236 24.22 19.96 -4.27
N THR A 237 24.51 20.29 -3.00
CA THR A 237 25.53 19.61 -2.21
C THR A 237 24.98 18.31 -1.68
N ALA A 238 25.72 17.21 -1.84
CA ALA A 238 25.34 15.93 -1.27
C ALA A 238 25.32 16.01 0.27
N ALA A 239 24.21 15.59 0.88
CA ALA A 239 24.03 15.61 2.33
C ALA A 239 24.97 14.64 3.04
N ASN A 240 25.35 13.56 2.37
CA ASN A 240 26.35 12.60 2.79
C ASN A 240 27.11 12.08 1.56
N GLY A 241 28.14 11.28 1.75
CA GLY A 241 28.93 10.71 0.65
C GLY A 241 28.36 9.41 0.08
N CYS A 242 27.09 9.07 0.37
CA CYS A 242 26.46 7.81 0.01
C CYS A 242 25.61 7.93 -1.25
N THR A 243 25.53 6.82 -1.99
CA THR A 243 24.60 6.60 -3.08
C THR A 243 23.60 5.51 -2.71
N TYR A 244 22.39 5.59 -3.27
CA TYR A 244 21.29 4.68 -2.97
C TYR A 244 20.69 4.13 -4.26
N SER A 245 20.24 2.88 -4.24
CA SER A 245 19.53 2.25 -5.36
C SER A 245 18.03 2.56 -5.36
N ALA A 246 17.50 3.03 -4.22
CA ALA A 246 16.15 3.58 -4.10
C ALA A 246 16.14 4.61 -2.97
N ALA A 247 15.26 5.60 -3.06
CA ALA A 247 15.20 6.68 -2.09
C ALA A 247 13.81 7.31 -2.09
N ASP A 248 13.27 7.59 -0.91
CA ASP A 248 11.97 8.23 -0.74
C ASP A 248 12.11 9.67 -0.24
N PHE A 249 11.12 10.50 -0.49
CA PHE A 249 11.00 11.84 0.06
C PHE A 249 10.64 11.80 1.55
N PHE A 250 10.95 12.88 2.26
CA PHE A 250 10.60 13.01 3.68
C PHE A 250 9.13 13.41 3.91
N PHE A 251 8.56 14.29 3.06
CA PHE A 251 7.21 14.84 3.23
C PHE A 251 6.90 15.31 4.66
N ASP A 252 7.81 16.09 5.24
CA ASP A 252 7.76 16.57 6.63
C ASP A 252 7.95 15.48 7.71
N ALA A 253 8.13 14.22 7.34
CA ALA A 253 8.51 13.19 8.30
C ALA A 253 9.97 13.36 8.75
N PRO A 254 10.31 12.98 9.99
CA PRO A 254 11.69 13.09 10.49
C PRO A 254 12.65 12.11 9.83
N LEU A 255 12.14 11.03 9.24
CA LEU A 255 12.95 10.00 8.58
C LEU A 255 12.39 9.65 7.20
N ALA A 256 13.28 9.31 6.27
CA ALA A 256 12.94 8.76 4.97
C ALA A 256 13.72 7.47 4.71
N PRO A 257 13.10 6.43 4.14
CA PRO A 257 13.80 5.20 3.78
C PRO A 257 14.63 5.39 2.51
N ALA A 258 15.81 4.75 2.49
CA ALA A 258 16.69 4.67 1.33
C ALA A 258 17.33 3.29 1.25
N GLN A 259 17.56 2.78 0.04
CA GLN A 259 18.15 1.47 -0.16
C GLN A 259 19.63 1.57 -0.51
N ARG A 260 20.45 0.84 0.22
CA ARG A 260 21.88 0.69 -0.03
C ARG A 260 22.29 -0.77 0.15
N ASP A 261 23.06 -1.28 -0.79
CA ASP A 261 23.57 -2.66 -0.77
C ASP A 261 22.43 -3.71 -0.61
N GLY A 262 21.28 -3.46 -1.25
CA GLY A 262 20.11 -4.33 -1.19
C GLY A 262 19.31 -4.29 0.12
N ARG A 263 19.70 -3.47 1.09
CA ARG A 263 19.05 -3.31 2.40
C ARG A 263 18.54 -1.88 2.56
N TRP A 264 17.48 -1.73 3.34
CA TRP A 264 16.89 -0.43 3.64
C TRP A 264 17.46 0.16 4.92
N VAL A 265 17.77 1.46 4.85
CA VAL A 265 18.17 2.29 5.98
C VAL A 265 17.23 3.48 6.09
N TYR A 266 17.10 4.05 7.27
CA TYR A 266 16.33 5.27 7.47
C TYR A 266 17.28 6.44 7.71
N LEU A 267 17.11 7.49 6.92
CA LEU A 267 17.91 8.71 7.00
C LEU A 267 17.15 9.78 7.77
N ASP A 268 17.84 10.51 8.61
CA ASP A 268 17.32 11.75 9.20
C ASP A 268 17.34 12.91 8.18
N THR A 269 16.72 14.02 8.52
CA THR A 269 16.63 15.22 7.67
C THR A 269 17.98 15.89 7.37
N THR A 270 19.08 15.40 7.94
CA THR A 270 20.47 15.81 7.62
C THR A 270 21.19 14.82 6.70
N GLY A 271 20.51 13.72 6.34
CA GLY A 271 21.05 12.65 5.51
C GLY A 271 21.90 11.62 6.27
N ARG A 272 21.89 11.62 7.60
CA ARG A 272 22.57 10.59 8.40
C ARG A 272 21.64 9.40 8.60
N GLU A 273 22.21 8.22 8.67
CA GLU A 273 21.47 7.05 9.10
C GLU A 273 21.01 7.23 10.55
N ALA A 274 19.70 7.22 10.76
CA ALA A 274 19.09 7.44 12.07
C ALA A 274 19.29 6.24 13.01
N THR A 275 19.50 5.05 12.43
CA THR A 275 19.78 3.81 13.16
C THR A 275 20.97 3.11 12.52
N GLY A 276 21.74 2.38 13.31
CA GLY A 276 22.80 1.50 12.79
C GLY A 276 22.28 0.16 12.24
N LEU A 277 20.97 0.02 12.09
CA LEU A 277 20.32 -1.20 11.64
C LEU A 277 19.91 -1.08 10.17
N CYS A 278 19.92 -2.20 9.46
CA CYS A 278 19.41 -2.33 8.10
C CYS A 278 18.22 -3.27 8.09
N TYR A 279 17.23 -2.96 7.25
CA TYR A 279 15.97 -3.68 7.17
C TYR A 279 15.76 -4.31 5.81
N ASP A 280 14.87 -5.30 5.76
CA ASP A 280 14.32 -5.87 4.55
C ASP A 280 13.20 -4.98 4.03
N ALA A 281 12.76 -5.20 2.79
CA ALA A 281 11.56 -4.56 2.28
C ALA A 281 10.31 -5.08 3.01
N VAL A 282 9.30 -4.22 3.10
CA VAL A 282 8.01 -4.54 3.74
C VAL A 282 6.91 -4.69 2.70
N TYR A 283 6.97 -3.90 1.61
CA TYR A 283 6.02 -3.96 0.51
C TYR A 283 6.59 -4.74 -0.66
N ASP A 284 5.80 -5.68 -1.17
CA ASP A 284 6.07 -6.36 -2.43
C ASP A 284 5.12 -5.79 -3.49
N PHE A 285 5.66 -5.49 -4.67
CA PHE A 285 4.90 -5.00 -5.81
C PHE A 285 4.76 -6.09 -6.86
N ASP A 286 3.83 -5.87 -7.82
CA ASP A 286 3.53 -6.84 -8.85
C ASP A 286 4.78 -7.21 -9.66
N ILE A 287 5.10 -8.49 -9.65
CA ILE A 287 6.17 -9.08 -10.45
C ILE A 287 5.87 -9.08 -11.95
N TYR A 288 4.62 -8.79 -12.34
CA TYR A 288 4.18 -8.73 -13.73
C TYR A 288 4.17 -7.32 -14.33
N SER A 289 4.35 -6.29 -13.51
CA SER A 289 4.62 -4.96 -14.04
C SER A 289 6.08 -4.93 -14.48
N ASN A 290 6.31 -4.89 -15.79
CA ASN A 290 7.65 -4.75 -16.39
C ASN A 290 8.33 -3.41 -16.05
N THR A 291 7.98 -2.77 -14.96
CA THR A 291 8.64 -1.58 -14.46
C THR A 291 9.65 -1.99 -13.38
N PRO A 292 10.95 -1.92 -13.67
CA PRO A 292 12.01 -2.37 -12.76
C PRO A 292 12.13 -1.57 -11.47
N LEU A 293 11.33 -0.53 -11.31
CA LEU A 293 11.49 0.48 -10.24
C LEU A 293 10.95 0.05 -8.87
N THR A 294 10.29 -1.13 -8.72
CA THR A 294 9.38 -1.24 -7.59
C THR A 294 9.24 -2.59 -6.93
N ALA A 295 10.08 -3.56 -7.22
CA ALA A 295 9.84 -4.93 -6.75
C ALA A 295 9.71 -5.06 -5.22
N ALA A 296 10.37 -4.19 -4.44
CA ALA A 296 10.30 -4.25 -2.99
C ALA A 296 10.68 -2.92 -2.36
N ARG A 297 9.87 -2.42 -1.42
CA ARG A 297 10.07 -1.14 -0.74
C ARG A 297 9.99 -1.26 0.77
N ALA A 298 10.69 -0.35 1.48
CA ALA A 298 10.47 -0.13 2.90
C ALA A 298 9.23 0.73 3.13
N ALA A 299 8.67 0.67 4.33
CA ALA A 299 7.57 1.56 4.70
C ALA A 299 8.09 2.97 5.03
N PRO A 300 7.47 4.04 4.52
CA PRO A 300 7.69 5.38 5.04
C PRO A 300 7.11 5.50 6.45
N LEU A 301 7.47 6.57 7.17
CA LEU A 301 6.81 6.89 8.42
C LEU A 301 5.37 7.32 8.14
N LEU A 302 4.44 6.64 8.77
CA LEU A 302 3.02 6.99 8.79
C LEU A 302 2.64 7.35 10.22
N ASN A 303 2.24 8.59 10.42
CA ASN A 303 1.92 9.12 11.76
C ASN A 303 3.01 8.85 12.81
N GLY A 304 4.28 9.07 12.42
CA GLY A 304 5.45 8.95 13.29
C GLY A 304 6.05 7.56 13.43
N TYR A 305 5.49 6.52 12.80
CA TYR A 305 5.98 5.15 12.87
C TYR A 305 6.05 4.50 11.50
N ALA A 306 7.01 3.61 11.31
CA ALA A 306 7.15 2.79 10.10
C ALA A 306 7.19 1.31 10.46
N VAL A 307 6.51 0.47 9.69
CA VAL A 307 6.70 -0.97 9.77
C VAL A 307 8.09 -1.31 9.25
N VAL A 308 8.83 -2.07 9.99
CA VAL A 308 10.15 -2.57 9.60
C VAL A 308 10.20 -4.09 9.66
N CYS A 309 10.98 -4.67 8.76
CA CYS A 309 11.22 -6.11 8.74
C CYS A 309 12.72 -6.36 8.80
N ARG A 310 13.14 -7.31 9.63
CA ARG A 310 14.53 -7.74 9.70
C ARG A 310 14.58 -9.26 9.89
N ASP A 311 15.29 -9.91 8.96
CA ASP A 311 15.42 -11.36 8.95
C ASP A 311 14.06 -12.10 8.95
N GLY A 312 13.07 -11.53 8.24
CA GLY A 312 11.72 -12.07 8.14
C GLY A 312 10.80 -11.78 9.34
N GLN A 313 11.26 -11.02 10.34
CA GLN A 313 10.45 -10.63 11.50
C GLN A 313 10.13 -9.14 11.47
N PHE A 314 8.93 -8.80 11.89
CA PHE A 314 8.36 -7.47 11.79
C PHE A 314 8.38 -6.73 13.13
N GLY A 315 8.50 -5.41 13.05
CA GLY A 315 8.47 -4.48 14.17
C GLY A 315 8.01 -3.09 13.73
N LEU A 316 8.06 -2.12 14.65
CA LEU A 316 7.81 -0.69 14.38
C LEU A 316 9.04 0.13 14.72
N LEU A 317 9.44 0.99 13.79
CA LEU A 317 10.44 2.04 13.97
C LEU A 317 9.73 3.35 14.30
N ASP A 318 10.23 4.10 15.27
CA ASP A 318 9.72 5.44 15.57
C ASP A 318 10.48 6.55 14.82
N GLY A 319 10.00 7.79 14.91
CA GLY A 319 10.61 8.96 14.26
C GLY A 319 12.00 9.34 14.80
N SER A 320 12.49 8.73 15.88
CA SER A 320 13.86 8.90 16.35
C SER A 320 14.84 7.88 15.74
N GLY A 321 14.33 6.87 15.02
CA GLY A 321 15.11 5.76 14.50
C GLY A 321 15.28 4.60 15.50
N ALA A 322 14.54 4.59 16.60
CA ALA A 322 14.53 3.46 17.53
C ALA A 322 13.47 2.43 17.13
N GLU A 323 13.77 1.15 17.31
CA GLU A 323 12.76 0.10 17.23
C GLU A 323 11.81 0.24 18.43
N PHE A 324 10.67 0.93 18.22
CA PHE A 324 9.62 1.09 19.24
C PHE A 324 9.01 -0.27 19.61
N VAL A 325 8.72 -1.07 18.58
CA VAL A 325 8.40 -2.49 18.72
C VAL A 325 9.55 -3.27 18.05
N PRO A 326 10.26 -4.14 18.77
CA PRO A 326 11.35 -4.92 18.19
C PRO A 326 10.90 -5.82 17.05
N CYS A 327 11.76 -6.07 16.06
CA CYS A 327 11.50 -7.04 14.99
C CYS A 327 11.55 -8.48 15.53
N THR A 328 10.44 -8.95 16.09
CA THR A 328 10.29 -10.28 16.72
C THR A 328 8.95 -10.94 16.39
N TYR A 329 8.11 -10.33 15.55
CA TYR A 329 6.77 -10.81 15.23
C TYR A 329 6.71 -11.36 13.81
N ASP A 330 5.89 -12.39 13.59
CA ASP A 330 5.74 -13.05 12.29
C ASP A 330 4.94 -12.21 11.27
N GLY A 331 4.27 -11.17 11.74
CA GLY A 331 3.55 -10.20 10.91
C GLY A 331 3.19 -8.96 11.70
N LEU A 332 3.24 -7.81 11.05
CA LEU A 332 2.80 -6.53 11.58
C LEU A 332 2.37 -5.62 10.43
N VAL A 333 1.20 -5.01 10.57
CA VAL A 333 0.72 -3.93 9.69
C VAL A 333 0.33 -2.73 10.52
N TRP A 334 0.47 -1.52 9.98
CA TRP A 334 0.23 -0.25 10.65
C TRP A 334 -0.49 0.72 9.73
N ASP A 335 -1.63 1.28 10.15
CA ASP A 335 -2.45 2.20 9.35
C ASP A 335 -2.35 3.68 9.78
N GLY A 336 -1.43 3.98 10.69
CA GLY A 336 -1.28 5.32 11.27
C GLY A 336 -2.06 5.53 12.57
N GLY A 337 -2.87 4.57 13.01
CA GLY A 337 -3.65 4.63 14.25
C GLY A 337 -3.74 3.29 14.96
N THR A 338 -3.83 2.21 14.19
CA THR A 338 -3.91 0.84 14.70
C THR A 338 -2.84 -0.04 14.08
N ALA A 339 -2.42 -1.04 14.85
CA ALA A 339 -1.48 -2.07 14.44
C ALA A 339 -2.12 -3.45 14.58
N TRP A 340 -2.10 -4.24 13.52
CA TRP A 340 -2.36 -5.67 13.62
C TRP A 340 -1.04 -6.40 13.74
N VAL A 341 -0.91 -7.22 14.79
CA VAL A 341 0.32 -7.98 15.10
C VAL A 341 0.00 -9.46 15.16
N LYS A 342 0.74 -10.27 14.41
CA LYS A 342 0.60 -11.71 14.42
C LYS A 342 1.35 -12.33 15.60
N GLN A 343 0.62 -13.04 16.44
CA GLN A 343 1.13 -13.76 17.59
C GLN A 343 0.42 -15.11 17.73
N ASN A 344 1.16 -16.18 17.89
CA ASN A 344 0.60 -17.55 18.01
C ASN A 344 -0.35 -17.89 16.84
N ASP A 345 0.06 -17.56 15.62
CA ASP A 345 -0.65 -17.78 14.36
C ASP A 345 -1.95 -16.98 14.16
N VAL A 346 -2.32 -16.09 15.07
CA VAL A 346 -3.49 -15.22 14.95
C VAL A 346 -3.10 -13.76 15.04
N TRP A 347 -3.96 -12.87 14.49
CA TRP A 347 -3.74 -11.44 14.48
C TRP A 347 -4.57 -10.75 15.56
N HIS A 348 -3.90 -9.91 16.34
CA HIS A 348 -4.50 -9.07 17.37
C HIS A 348 -4.32 -7.60 16.99
N GLU A 349 -5.35 -6.82 17.24
CA GLU A 349 -5.31 -5.37 17.04
C GLU A 349 -4.80 -4.66 18.29
N TYR A 350 -3.96 -3.66 18.06
CA TYR A 350 -3.36 -2.81 19.09
C TYR A 350 -3.40 -1.35 18.68
N THR A 351 -3.30 -0.46 19.70
CA THR A 351 -3.09 0.97 19.50
C THR A 351 -1.81 1.43 20.22
N ILE A 352 -1.28 2.58 19.79
CA ILE A 352 -0.21 3.28 20.48
C ILE A 352 -0.84 4.39 21.31
N PRO A 353 -0.56 4.48 22.64
CA PRO A 353 -1.15 5.50 23.50
C PRO A 353 -0.92 6.91 22.98
N GLY A 354 -2.01 7.67 22.82
CA GLY A 354 -1.95 9.04 22.34
C GLY A 354 -1.74 9.21 20.82
N VAL A 355 -1.70 8.12 20.07
CA VAL A 355 -1.63 8.14 18.61
C VAL A 355 -2.98 7.72 18.06
N ALA A 356 -3.59 8.58 17.27
CA ALA A 356 -4.82 8.30 16.56
C ALA A 356 -4.58 8.42 15.05
N LYS A 357 -5.31 7.64 14.26
CA LYS A 357 -5.26 7.74 12.79
C LYS A 357 -5.53 9.19 12.39
N PRO A 358 -4.68 9.82 11.58
CA PRO A 358 -4.88 11.19 11.15
C PRO A 358 -6.22 11.36 10.43
N ASP A 359 -6.96 12.37 10.78
CA ASP A 359 -8.13 12.75 10.01
C ASP A 359 -7.67 13.51 8.75
N PRO A 360 -8.06 13.08 7.53
CA PRO A 360 -7.71 13.81 6.32
C PRO A 360 -8.03 15.31 6.38
N LEU A 361 -9.07 15.71 7.12
CA LEU A 361 -9.43 17.11 7.27
C LEU A 361 -8.54 17.90 8.25
N ASP A 362 -7.63 17.26 8.99
CA ASP A 362 -6.64 17.97 9.80
C ASP A 362 -5.62 18.72 8.91
N THR A 363 -5.51 18.32 7.64
CA THR A 363 -4.68 19.00 6.63
C THR A 363 -5.42 20.13 5.89
N LEU A 364 -6.66 20.45 6.31
CA LEU A 364 -7.45 21.49 5.66
C LEU A 364 -6.77 22.85 5.81
N SER A 365 -6.50 23.53 4.70
CA SER A 365 -5.96 24.90 4.72
C SER A 365 -6.91 25.83 5.44
N GLY A 366 -6.37 26.76 6.24
CA GLY A 366 -7.17 27.75 6.98
C GLY A 366 -8.05 28.65 6.11
N ASP A 367 -7.81 28.71 4.81
CA ASP A 367 -8.63 29.44 3.84
C ASP A 367 -9.83 28.63 3.34
N ILE A 368 -9.87 27.34 3.59
CA ILE A 368 -10.97 26.46 3.19
C ILE A 368 -12.01 26.38 4.31
N VAL A 369 -13.26 26.64 3.98
CA VAL A 369 -14.37 26.51 4.93
C VAL A 369 -14.51 25.03 5.34
N ALA A 370 -14.46 24.76 6.65
CA ALA A 370 -14.65 23.41 7.16
C ALA A 370 -16.10 22.94 6.97
N PRO A 371 -16.34 21.64 6.71
CA PRO A 371 -17.67 21.08 6.64
C PRO A 371 -18.32 20.99 8.03
N ASP A 372 -19.63 21.07 8.10
CA ASP A 372 -20.38 20.86 9.35
C ASP A 372 -20.97 19.43 9.46
N THR A 373 -20.93 18.69 8.37
CA THR A 373 -21.46 17.33 8.30
C THR A 373 -20.48 16.45 7.52
N ARG A 374 -20.21 15.27 8.05
CA ARG A 374 -19.41 14.22 7.38
C ARG A 374 -20.32 13.24 6.68
N PRO A 375 -19.98 12.76 5.48
CA PRO A 375 -20.68 11.63 4.89
C PRO A 375 -20.45 10.38 5.74
N THR A 376 -21.47 9.54 5.85
CA THR A 376 -21.25 8.16 6.31
C THR A 376 -20.60 7.35 5.17
N ARG A 377 -20.03 6.20 5.49
CA ARG A 377 -19.42 5.33 4.48
C ARG A 377 -20.38 4.99 3.34
N THR A 378 -21.68 4.81 3.65
CA THR A 378 -22.72 4.47 2.70
C THR A 378 -23.36 5.66 1.97
N ASP A 379 -23.16 6.88 2.47
CA ASP A 379 -23.87 8.04 1.91
C ASP A 379 -23.27 8.53 0.61
N THR A 380 -21.94 8.44 0.50
CA THR A 380 -21.31 8.99 -0.67
C THR A 380 -19.86 8.60 -0.74
N VAL A 381 -19.53 7.92 -1.71
CA VAL A 381 -18.16 7.53 -1.71
C VAL A 381 -17.39 8.19 -2.81
N TYR A 382 -17.81 8.06 -4.03
CA TYR A 382 -17.04 8.58 -5.15
C TYR A 382 -17.94 9.16 -6.21
N PHE A 383 -17.50 10.26 -6.79
CA PHE A 383 -18.15 10.90 -7.90
C PHE A 383 -17.15 11.18 -9.01
N ARG A 384 -17.63 11.09 -10.25
CA ARG A 384 -16.91 11.63 -11.38
C ARG A 384 -17.36 13.07 -11.59
N ALA A 385 -16.40 13.99 -11.75
CA ALA A 385 -16.72 15.34 -12.15
C ALA A 385 -17.34 15.34 -13.56
N ASP A 386 -18.54 15.89 -13.70
CA ASP A 386 -19.15 16.13 -15.03
C ASP A 386 -18.49 17.34 -15.67
N ALA A 387 -17.29 17.13 -16.21
CA ALA A 387 -16.48 18.16 -16.83
C ALA A 387 -15.81 17.61 -18.09
N ASP A 388 -15.87 18.36 -19.16
CA ASP A 388 -15.13 18.10 -20.39
C ASP A 388 -13.88 19.00 -20.50
N SER A 389 -13.09 18.81 -21.54
CA SER A 389 -11.88 19.59 -21.79
C SER A 389 -12.12 21.10 -21.94
N SER A 390 -13.36 21.50 -22.24
CA SER A 390 -13.77 22.89 -22.45
C SER A 390 -14.48 23.51 -21.24
N ASN A 391 -15.03 22.66 -20.34
CA ASN A 391 -15.87 23.08 -19.23
C ASN A 391 -15.42 22.41 -17.93
N ARG A 392 -14.45 23.02 -17.25
CA ARG A 392 -13.90 22.50 -16.02
C ARG A 392 -14.75 22.86 -14.80
N LEU A 393 -14.88 21.92 -13.86
CA LEU A 393 -15.54 22.15 -12.57
C LEU A 393 -14.67 23.04 -11.67
N ASN A 394 -15.23 24.14 -11.18
CA ASN A 394 -14.51 25.02 -10.26
C ASN A 394 -14.42 24.40 -8.87
N LEU A 395 -13.21 24.33 -8.33
CA LEU A 395 -12.92 24.02 -6.93
C LEU A 395 -12.75 25.34 -6.16
N ARG A 396 -13.43 25.50 -5.03
CA ARG A 396 -13.53 26.77 -4.32
C ARG A 396 -13.13 26.67 -2.86
N THR A 397 -12.80 27.81 -2.24
CA THR A 397 -12.49 27.89 -0.80
C THR A 397 -13.70 27.64 0.09
N GLY A 398 -14.92 27.77 -0.42
CA GLY A 398 -16.14 27.59 0.37
C GLY A 398 -17.35 27.18 -0.47
N PRO A 399 -18.47 26.84 0.22
CA PRO A 399 -19.67 26.28 -0.39
C PRO A 399 -20.58 27.35 -0.99
N GLY A 400 -20.16 27.97 -2.09
CA GLY A 400 -20.91 29.00 -2.78
C GLY A 400 -20.17 29.59 -3.96
N THR A 401 -20.88 30.29 -4.85
CA THR A 401 -20.26 30.96 -6.01
C THR A 401 -19.52 32.24 -5.65
N GLU A 402 -19.76 32.75 -4.47
CA GLU A 402 -19.11 33.94 -3.89
C GLU A 402 -17.69 33.65 -3.36
N TYR A 403 -17.35 32.39 -3.13
CA TYR A 403 -16.02 31.99 -2.68
C TYR A 403 -15.02 31.91 -3.82
N ASP A 404 -13.76 32.14 -3.50
CA ASP A 404 -12.66 32.15 -4.46
C ASP A 404 -12.46 30.78 -5.12
N ILE A 405 -12.13 30.79 -6.41
CA ILE A 405 -11.76 29.61 -7.16
C ILE A 405 -10.28 29.36 -6.90
N ILE A 406 -9.95 28.20 -6.35
CA ILE A 406 -8.58 27.78 -6.07
C ILE A 406 -8.03 26.84 -7.14
N ASP A 407 -8.92 26.09 -7.82
CA ASP A 407 -8.53 25.22 -8.94
C ASP A 407 -9.70 24.93 -9.87
N ARG A 408 -9.44 24.24 -10.96
CA ARG A 408 -10.41 23.82 -11.96
C ARG A 408 -10.19 22.37 -12.35
N ILE A 409 -11.11 21.52 -11.93
CA ILE A 409 -11.06 20.07 -12.11
C ILE A 409 -11.50 19.73 -13.54
N SER A 410 -10.71 18.94 -14.24
CA SER A 410 -11.12 18.17 -15.41
C SER A 410 -11.86 16.90 -14.95
N SER A 411 -12.34 16.08 -15.89
CA SER A 411 -12.98 14.80 -15.54
C SER A 411 -12.04 13.98 -14.65
N SER A 412 -12.42 13.82 -13.39
CA SER A 412 -11.65 13.09 -12.35
C SER A 412 -12.61 12.42 -11.41
N THR A 413 -12.20 11.31 -10.82
CA THR A 413 -12.90 10.71 -9.70
C THR A 413 -12.59 11.51 -8.44
N LEU A 414 -13.62 11.86 -7.68
CA LEU A 414 -13.53 12.68 -6.49
C LEU A 414 -14.15 11.95 -5.31
N ARG A 415 -13.51 12.00 -4.15
CA ARG A 415 -14.11 11.57 -2.88
C ARG A 415 -14.67 12.77 -2.14
N VAL A 416 -15.89 12.59 -1.60
CA VAL A 416 -16.53 13.61 -0.75
C VAL A 416 -16.13 13.41 0.70
N TYR A 417 -15.68 14.47 1.34
CA TYR A 417 -15.22 14.48 2.73
C TYR A 417 -16.18 15.23 3.66
N GLY A 418 -17.13 15.97 3.11
CA GLY A 418 -18.09 16.70 3.92
C GLY A 418 -19.12 17.49 3.13
N TYR A 419 -20.13 17.90 3.85
CA TYR A 419 -21.21 18.77 3.37
C TYR A 419 -21.40 19.96 4.31
N THR A 420 -22.24 20.89 3.92
CA THR A 420 -22.69 21.94 4.80
C THR A 420 -24.22 22.09 4.74
N SER A 421 -24.83 22.18 5.91
CA SER A 421 -26.26 22.42 6.06
C SER A 421 -26.65 23.84 5.67
N ALA A 422 -25.72 24.79 5.80
CA ALA A 422 -25.96 26.20 5.51
C ALA A 422 -26.17 26.49 4.01
N THR A 423 -25.55 25.70 3.14
CA THR A 423 -25.62 25.87 1.68
C THR A 423 -25.76 24.51 1.01
N PRO A 424 -26.96 23.92 0.99
CA PRO A 424 -27.21 22.62 0.34
C PRO A 424 -26.79 22.65 -1.14
N GLY A 425 -26.31 21.51 -1.63
CA GLY A 425 -25.85 21.37 -3.02
C GLY A 425 -24.37 21.66 -3.22
N TRP A 426 -23.60 21.72 -2.13
CA TRP A 426 -22.14 21.79 -2.15
C TRP A 426 -21.52 20.66 -1.36
N ALA A 427 -20.40 20.12 -1.86
CA ALA A 427 -19.62 19.10 -1.20
C ALA A 427 -18.15 19.50 -1.12
N LEU A 428 -17.52 19.23 0.01
CA LEU A 428 -16.08 19.30 0.18
C LEU A 428 -15.48 18.05 -0.39
N VAL A 429 -14.59 18.18 -1.37
CA VAL A 429 -13.90 17.10 -2.02
C VAL A 429 -12.39 17.28 -1.88
N ARG A 430 -11.65 16.17 -1.99
CA ARG A 430 -10.22 16.20 -2.23
C ARG A 430 -9.98 16.06 -3.72
N TYR A 431 -9.14 16.90 -4.27
CA TYR A 431 -8.68 16.85 -5.64
C TYR A 431 -7.19 16.59 -5.69
N ASP A 432 -6.83 15.58 -6.46
CA ASP A 432 -5.45 15.16 -6.70
C ASP A 432 -5.11 15.55 -8.16
N PRO A 433 -4.52 16.73 -8.40
CA PRO A 433 -4.18 17.14 -9.74
C PRO A 433 -3.06 16.29 -10.32
N LEU A 434 -3.05 16.10 -11.64
CA LEU A 434 -1.99 15.35 -12.33
C LEU A 434 -0.58 15.92 -12.03
N TYR A 435 -0.50 17.23 -11.81
CA TYR A 435 0.71 17.93 -11.42
C TYR A 435 0.38 18.86 -10.25
N GLY A 436 0.98 18.63 -9.10
CA GLY A 436 0.76 19.45 -7.91
C GLY A 436 0.40 18.63 -6.67
N MET A 437 0.16 19.34 -5.58
CA MET A 437 -0.24 18.71 -4.31
C MET A 437 -1.73 18.46 -4.26
N PRO A 438 -2.15 17.32 -3.68
CA PRO A 438 -3.54 17.11 -3.30
C PRO A 438 -4.04 18.25 -2.41
N HIS A 439 -5.23 18.72 -2.68
CA HIS A 439 -5.83 19.77 -1.87
C HIS A 439 -7.36 19.67 -1.79
N PHE A 440 -7.91 20.20 -0.72
CA PHE A 440 -9.35 20.23 -0.51
C PHE A 440 -9.97 21.46 -1.15
N GLY A 441 -11.24 21.32 -1.50
CA GLY A 441 -12.06 22.44 -1.90
C GLY A 441 -13.52 22.05 -2.11
N TRP A 442 -14.36 23.04 -2.29
CA TRP A 442 -15.79 22.90 -2.43
C TRP A 442 -16.20 22.88 -3.90
N VAL A 443 -17.07 21.94 -4.24
CA VAL A 443 -17.68 21.79 -5.57
C VAL A 443 -19.19 21.77 -5.47
N ASN A 444 -19.87 22.21 -6.53
CA ASN A 444 -21.31 22.10 -6.60
C ASN A 444 -21.70 20.67 -7.01
N THR A 445 -22.56 20.03 -6.20
CA THR A 445 -22.93 18.61 -6.36
C THR A 445 -23.74 18.34 -7.63
N SER A 446 -24.34 19.35 -8.26
CA SER A 446 -25.06 19.18 -9.52
C SER A 446 -24.14 18.80 -10.69
N TYR A 447 -22.82 18.94 -10.52
CA TYR A 447 -21.80 18.54 -11.51
C TYR A 447 -21.06 17.27 -11.08
N LEU A 448 -21.54 16.56 -10.08
CA LEU A 448 -20.99 15.28 -9.66
C LEU A 448 -21.89 14.16 -10.17
N LEU A 449 -21.31 13.24 -10.90
CA LEU A 449 -21.96 12.02 -11.35
C LEU A 449 -21.50 10.85 -10.48
N PRO A 450 -22.37 9.89 -10.16
CA PRO A 450 -21.90 8.65 -9.52
C PRO A 450 -20.72 8.08 -10.29
N ALA A 451 -19.69 7.65 -9.60
CA ALA A 451 -18.63 6.87 -10.23
C ALA A 451 -19.22 5.51 -10.63
N GLU A 452 -19.18 5.20 -11.93
CA GLU A 452 -19.59 3.92 -12.49
C GLU A 452 -18.43 2.95 -12.46
#